data_bde0da4cdb902dff5da2fcf06f2d30b7
#
_entry.id   bde0da4cdb902dff5da2fcf06f2d30b7
#
_cell.length_a   1.000
_cell.length_b   1.000
_cell.length_c   1.000
_cell.angle_alpha   90.00
_cell.angle_beta   90.00
_cell.angle_gamma   90.00
#
_symmetry.space_group_name_H-M   'P 1'
#
loop_
_entity.id
_entity.type
_entity.pdbx_description
1 polymer ?
#
loop_
_entity_poly.entity_id
_entity_poly.type
_entity_poly.pdbx_seq_one_letter_code
_entity_poly.pdbx_strand_id
1 'polypeptide(L)'
;DAKQFDAHTVLGSILLGHKPTEVHSTMVAHLTKALIGRLIDTDPAAVVGLKGCKNVAEVAARKAELLDTAYECGLYHDVGKSAVILNIDNNGRRLIDEEFQGIQTHPAIGCGLLQEAGCGKYMAPAALYHHRFYNGQGGYPKDVPPCPPEVKVIVDALSVADSLDAATDNIGRCYQMAKPFRTLVGELKAQCGTRYAPKVVALFDDKDFCAELA
;
A
#
# COMPACT_ATOMS: atom_id res chain seq x y z
N ASP A 1 27.23 22.32 -11.25
CA ASP A 1 26.62 20.98 -11.35
C ASP A 1 25.93 20.66 -10.03
N ALA A 2 24.64 20.99 -9.92
CA ALA A 2 23.83 20.48 -8.83
C ALA A 2 23.81 18.96 -8.96
N LYS A 3 24.38 18.24 -8.00
CA LYS A 3 24.23 16.78 -7.90
C LYS A 3 22.73 16.52 -7.82
N GLN A 4 22.15 16.02 -8.89
CA GLN A 4 20.78 15.55 -8.90
C GLN A 4 20.75 14.35 -7.94
N PHE A 5 20.23 14.55 -6.72
CA PHE A 5 20.05 13.45 -5.79
C PHE A 5 19.06 12.47 -6.43
N ASP A 6 19.46 11.21 -6.48
CA ASP A 6 18.57 10.14 -6.89
C ASP A 6 17.34 10.11 -5.97
N ALA A 7 16.14 10.18 -6.57
CA ALA A 7 14.88 10.22 -5.84
C ALA A 7 14.74 9.06 -4.84
N HIS A 8 15.18 7.86 -5.21
CA HIS A 8 15.17 6.69 -4.34
C HIS A 8 16.07 6.85 -3.10
N THR A 9 17.24 7.49 -3.25
CA THR A 9 18.14 7.80 -2.13
C THR A 9 17.47 8.77 -1.15
N VAL A 10 16.81 9.81 -1.65
CA VAL A 10 16.12 10.80 -0.81
C VAL A 10 14.92 10.16 -0.10
N LEU A 11 14.07 9.46 -0.82
CA LEU A 11 12.91 8.77 -0.26
C LEU A 11 13.31 7.68 0.74
N GLY A 12 14.35 6.91 0.44
CA GLY A 12 14.91 5.93 1.36
C GLY A 12 15.40 6.57 2.65
N SER A 13 16.09 7.72 2.57
CA SER A 13 16.54 8.47 3.75
C SER A 13 15.37 8.99 4.60
N ILE A 14 14.26 9.40 3.97
CA ILE A 14 13.04 9.80 4.69
C ILE A 14 12.45 8.63 5.47
N LEU A 15 12.36 7.45 4.86
CA LEU A 15 11.85 6.24 5.53
C LEU A 15 12.75 5.80 6.69
N LEU A 16 14.07 5.83 6.50
CA LEU A 16 15.05 5.50 7.55
C LEU A 16 14.97 6.41 8.77
N GLY A 17 14.43 7.63 8.62
CA GLY A 17 14.21 8.57 9.72
C GLY A 17 13.17 8.11 10.75
N HIS A 18 12.31 7.14 10.42
CA HIS A 18 11.30 6.59 11.33
C HIS A 18 11.23 5.06 11.19
N LYS A 19 11.99 4.36 12.03
CA LYS A 19 12.17 2.90 11.95
C LYS A 19 10.87 2.09 11.90
N PRO A 20 9.81 2.38 12.69
CA PRO A 20 8.55 1.66 12.59
C PRO A 20 7.88 1.78 11.20
N THR A 21 7.92 2.97 10.60
CA THR A 21 7.37 3.18 9.24
C THR A 21 8.22 2.45 8.19
N GLU A 22 9.55 2.43 8.33
CA GLU A 22 10.44 1.71 7.41
C GLU A 22 10.16 0.21 7.41
N VAL A 23 10.05 -0.40 8.61
CA VAL A 23 9.77 -1.84 8.74
C VAL A 23 8.40 -2.17 8.16
N HIS A 24 7.36 -1.43 8.56
CA HIS A 24 6.01 -1.55 8.00
C HIS A 24 5.99 -1.44 6.47
N SER A 25 6.58 -0.38 5.94
CA SER A 25 6.61 -0.14 4.48
C SER A 25 7.35 -1.24 3.73
N THR A 26 8.41 -1.80 4.30
CA THR A 26 9.14 -2.93 3.72
C THR A 26 8.27 -4.18 3.67
N MET A 27 7.57 -4.50 4.75
CA MET A 27 6.65 -5.64 4.79
C MET A 27 5.49 -5.47 3.81
N VAL A 28 4.88 -4.28 3.79
CA VAL A 28 3.80 -3.95 2.85
C VAL A 28 4.28 -4.04 1.39
N ALA A 29 5.53 -3.65 1.10
CA ALA A 29 6.12 -3.79 -0.23
C ALA A 29 6.19 -5.26 -0.68
N HIS A 30 6.68 -6.16 0.20
CA HIS A 30 6.74 -7.59 -0.08
C HIS A 30 5.35 -8.21 -0.24
N LEU A 31 4.40 -7.87 0.64
CA LEU A 31 3.01 -8.34 0.55
C LEU A 31 2.33 -7.85 -0.73
N THR A 32 2.48 -6.58 -1.09
CA THR A 32 1.91 -6.02 -2.34
C THR A 32 2.46 -6.74 -3.56
N LYS A 33 3.79 -6.95 -3.60
CA LYS A 33 4.46 -7.71 -4.67
C LYS A 33 3.94 -9.15 -4.76
N ALA A 34 3.75 -9.84 -3.62
CA ALA A 34 3.23 -11.20 -3.56
C ALA A 34 1.78 -11.30 -4.06
N LEU A 35 0.91 -10.37 -3.62
CA LEU A 35 -0.49 -10.31 -4.07
C LEU A 35 -0.60 -10.06 -5.58
N ILE A 36 0.15 -9.11 -6.13
CA ILE A 36 0.20 -8.85 -7.58
C ILE A 36 0.77 -10.06 -8.33
N GLY A 37 1.83 -10.68 -7.80
CA GLY A 37 2.41 -11.90 -8.37
C GLY A 37 1.39 -13.03 -8.45
N ARG A 38 0.65 -13.27 -7.37
CA ARG A 38 -0.39 -14.29 -7.35
C ARG A 38 -1.53 -13.99 -8.30
N LEU A 39 -1.97 -12.72 -8.43
CA LEU A 39 -2.94 -12.31 -9.43
C LEU A 39 -2.45 -12.57 -10.86
N ILE A 40 -1.19 -12.24 -11.17
CA ILE A 40 -0.62 -12.51 -12.50
C ILE A 40 -0.64 -14.01 -12.80
N ASP A 41 -0.37 -14.87 -11.83
CA ASP A 41 -0.29 -16.31 -12.01
C ASP A 41 -1.66 -17.00 -12.07
N THR A 42 -2.68 -16.46 -11.40
CA THR A 42 -3.99 -17.12 -11.28
C THR A 42 -5.11 -16.42 -12.07
N ASP A 43 -5.08 -15.11 -12.19
CA ASP A 43 -6.06 -14.30 -12.93
C ASP A 43 -5.36 -13.11 -13.61
N PRO A 44 -4.49 -13.35 -14.60
CA PRO A 44 -3.73 -12.27 -15.26
C PRO A 44 -4.64 -11.23 -15.94
N ALA A 45 -5.88 -11.57 -16.24
CA ALA A 45 -6.87 -10.63 -16.79
C ALA A 45 -7.20 -9.50 -15.79
N ALA A 46 -7.14 -9.77 -14.48
CA ALA A 46 -7.33 -8.75 -13.44
C ALA A 46 -6.20 -7.70 -13.41
N VAL A 47 -5.05 -8.00 -14.01
CA VAL A 47 -3.86 -7.12 -14.04
C VAL A 47 -3.76 -6.35 -15.37
N VAL A 48 -4.60 -6.65 -16.34
CA VAL A 48 -4.68 -5.87 -17.60
C VAL A 48 -5.03 -4.42 -17.27
N GLY A 49 -4.32 -3.48 -17.89
CA GLY A 49 -4.41 -2.04 -17.59
C GLY A 49 -3.22 -1.55 -16.75
N LEU A 50 -2.65 -2.38 -15.88
CA LEU A 50 -1.48 -2.00 -15.07
C LEU A 50 -0.32 -1.58 -16.00
N LYS A 51 0.25 -0.41 -15.73
CA LYS A 51 1.29 0.22 -16.55
C LYS A 51 0.96 0.24 -18.05
N GLY A 52 -0.34 0.30 -18.39
CA GLY A 52 -0.81 0.34 -19.76
C GLY A 52 -0.76 -1.01 -20.50
N CYS A 53 -0.61 -2.14 -19.80
CA CYS A 53 -0.71 -3.47 -20.42
C CYS A 53 -2.09 -3.65 -21.06
N LYS A 54 -2.12 -3.98 -22.34
CA LYS A 54 -3.36 -4.06 -23.13
C LYS A 54 -4.02 -5.43 -23.09
N ASN A 55 -3.27 -6.47 -22.75
CA ASN A 55 -3.71 -7.86 -22.76
C ASN A 55 -2.86 -8.73 -21.83
N VAL A 56 -3.30 -9.97 -21.62
CA VAL A 56 -2.66 -10.98 -20.76
C VAL A 56 -1.22 -11.32 -21.21
N ALA A 57 -0.97 -11.33 -22.53
CA ALA A 57 0.36 -11.62 -23.05
C ALA A 57 1.38 -10.53 -22.67
N GLU A 58 0.97 -9.26 -22.70
CA GLU A 58 1.80 -8.15 -22.22
C GLU A 58 2.01 -8.19 -20.71
N VAL A 59 1.00 -8.59 -19.92
CA VAL A 59 1.14 -8.79 -18.49
C VAL A 59 2.17 -9.87 -18.20
N ALA A 60 2.11 -11.01 -18.88
CA ALA A 60 3.07 -12.11 -18.72
C ALA A 60 4.49 -11.69 -19.13
N ALA A 61 4.64 -11.03 -20.27
CA ALA A 61 5.93 -10.57 -20.78
C ALA A 61 6.62 -9.54 -19.88
N ARG A 62 5.84 -8.72 -19.16
CA ARG A 62 6.34 -7.65 -18.30
C ARG A 62 6.24 -7.98 -16.81
N LYS A 63 6.03 -9.25 -16.44
CA LYS A 63 5.80 -9.67 -15.04
C LYS A 63 6.84 -9.08 -14.08
N ALA A 64 8.12 -9.19 -14.38
CA ALA A 64 9.18 -8.68 -13.50
C ALA A 64 9.04 -7.16 -13.25
N GLU A 65 8.85 -6.38 -14.31
CA GLU A 65 8.66 -4.93 -14.23
C GLU A 65 7.41 -4.55 -13.41
N LEU A 66 6.30 -5.29 -13.58
CA LEU A 66 5.06 -5.05 -12.85
C LEU A 66 5.24 -5.35 -11.35
N LEU A 67 5.97 -6.41 -11.01
CA LEU A 67 6.29 -6.79 -9.64
C LEU A 67 7.22 -5.78 -8.96
N ASP A 68 8.20 -5.24 -9.67
CA ASP A 68 9.09 -4.21 -9.12
C ASP A 68 8.32 -2.91 -8.88
N THR A 69 7.42 -2.53 -9.80
CA THR A 69 6.54 -1.38 -9.58
C THR A 69 5.59 -1.58 -8.38
N ALA A 70 5.04 -2.78 -8.20
CA ALA A 70 4.20 -3.11 -7.05
C ALA A 70 4.98 -3.00 -5.73
N TYR A 71 6.22 -3.49 -5.72
CA TYR A 71 7.13 -3.37 -4.58
C TYR A 71 7.42 -1.90 -4.24
N GLU A 72 7.80 -1.09 -5.21
CA GLU A 72 8.08 0.33 -5.01
C GLU A 72 6.84 1.10 -4.51
N CYS A 73 5.67 0.84 -5.07
CA CYS A 73 4.42 1.43 -4.59
C CYS A 73 4.15 1.07 -3.12
N GLY A 74 4.38 -0.18 -2.74
CA GLY A 74 4.28 -0.62 -1.34
C GLY A 74 5.32 0.02 -0.44
N LEU A 75 6.57 0.12 -0.90
CA LEU A 75 7.68 0.68 -0.11
C LEU A 75 7.45 2.16 0.24
N TYR A 76 6.92 2.94 -0.70
CA TYR A 76 6.80 4.40 -0.53
C TYR A 76 5.38 4.89 -0.23
N HIS A 77 4.40 4.00 -0.03
CA HIS A 77 3.01 4.40 0.20
C HIS A 77 2.84 5.35 1.40
N ASP A 78 3.63 5.13 2.42
CA ASP A 78 3.58 5.81 3.72
C ASP A 78 4.64 6.91 3.89
N VAL A 79 5.39 7.27 2.84
CA VAL A 79 6.46 8.28 2.92
C VAL A 79 5.99 9.61 3.51
N GLY A 80 4.73 9.97 3.32
CA GLY A 80 4.12 11.18 3.87
C GLY A 80 3.99 11.18 5.39
N LYS A 81 4.05 10.02 6.06
CA LYS A 81 4.07 9.93 7.53
C LYS A 81 5.28 10.62 8.13
N SER A 82 6.40 10.70 7.41
CA SER A 82 7.60 11.41 7.86
C SER A 82 7.34 12.87 8.25
N ALA A 83 6.41 13.54 7.58
CA ALA A 83 6.05 14.92 7.88
C ALA A 83 5.04 15.07 9.03
N VAL A 84 4.35 13.99 9.40
CA VAL A 84 3.25 14.04 10.40
C VAL A 84 3.70 13.45 11.73
N ILE A 85 4.41 12.32 11.71
CA ILE A 85 4.80 11.58 12.92
C ILE A 85 5.76 12.36 13.83
N LEU A 86 6.61 13.21 13.27
CA LEU A 86 7.54 14.05 14.03
C LEU A 86 6.85 14.98 15.04
N ASN A 87 5.55 15.23 14.88
CA ASN A 87 4.77 16.09 15.74
C ASN A 87 3.80 15.32 16.67
N ILE A 88 3.79 13.99 16.61
CA ILE A 88 2.87 13.15 17.38
C ILE A 88 3.69 12.32 18.37
N ASP A 89 3.58 12.67 19.65
CA ASP A 89 4.13 11.86 20.73
C ASP A 89 3.29 10.59 20.93
N ASN A 90 3.78 9.48 20.39
CA ASN A 90 3.08 8.19 20.43
C ASN A 90 3.69 7.24 21.50
N ASN A 91 3.92 7.74 22.72
CA ASN A 91 4.53 7.00 23.84
C ASN A 91 3.64 5.85 24.37
N GLY A 92 3.24 4.91 23.51
CA GLY A 92 2.49 3.72 23.90
C GLY A 92 1.01 3.94 24.22
N ARG A 93 0.45 5.12 23.96
CA ARG A 93 -0.97 5.45 24.11
C ARG A 93 -1.72 5.45 22.78
N ARG A 94 -3.04 5.39 22.84
CA ARG A 94 -3.89 5.63 21.67
C ARG A 94 -3.79 7.10 21.24
N LEU A 95 -3.87 7.32 19.92
CA LEU A 95 -3.98 8.65 19.35
C LEU A 95 -5.31 9.30 19.78
N ILE A 96 -5.28 10.60 20.03
CA ILE A 96 -6.50 11.41 20.16
C ILE A 96 -7.05 11.71 18.75
N ASP A 97 -8.30 12.19 18.67
CA ASP A 97 -8.98 12.40 17.37
C ASP A 97 -8.25 13.40 16.48
N GLU A 98 -7.69 14.47 17.05
CA GLU A 98 -6.93 15.49 16.34
C GLU A 98 -5.62 14.93 15.75
N GLU A 99 -4.91 14.08 16.49
CA GLU A 99 -3.71 13.39 16.02
C GLU A 99 -4.07 12.41 14.88
N PHE A 100 -5.18 11.69 15.03
CA PHE A 100 -5.66 10.79 13.99
C PHE A 100 -6.05 11.55 12.71
N GLN A 101 -6.72 12.71 12.82
CA GLN A 101 -6.99 13.58 11.69
C GLN A 101 -5.71 14.08 11.04
N GLY A 102 -4.70 14.45 11.84
CA GLY A 102 -3.37 14.82 11.33
C GLY A 102 -2.74 13.68 10.51
N ILE A 103 -2.78 12.45 11.02
CA ILE A 103 -2.25 11.27 10.30
C ILE A 103 -2.98 11.05 8.98
N GLN A 104 -4.28 11.30 8.88
CA GLN A 104 -5.04 11.12 7.64
C GLN A 104 -4.57 12.04 6.48
N THR A 105 -3.69 13.00 6.74
CA THR A 105 -3.10 13.87 5.70
C THR A 105 -1.92 13.20 4.98
N HIS A 106 -1.29 12.14 5.55
CA HIS A 106 -0.09 11.53 4.98
C HIS A 106 -0.24 11.05 3.52
N PRO A 107 -1.40 10.54 3.04
CA PRO A 107 -1.52 10.13 1.65
C PRO A 107 -1.33 11.28 0.67
N ALA A 108 -1.90 12.44 0.99
CA ALA A 108 -1.77 13.64 0.15
C ALA A 108 -0.34 14.21 0.21
N ILE A 109 0.26 14.24 1.40
CA ILE A 109 1.66 14.67 1.59
C ILE A 109 2.60 13.73 0.84
N GLY A 110 2.45 12.41 0.99
CA GLY A 110 3.26 11.41 0.30
C GLY A 110 3.14 11.51 -1.22
N CYS A 111 1.94 11.72 -1.73
CA CYS A 111 1.70 11.98 -3.15
C CYS A 111 2.50 13.18 -3.65
N GLY A 112 2.46 14.30 -2.93
CA GLY A 112 3.23 15.52 -3.27
C GLY A 112 4.74 15.28 -3.28
N LEU A 113 5.27 14.65 -2.23
CA LEU A 113 6.70 14.29 -2.13
C LEU A 113 7.16 13.40 -3.29
N LEU A 114 6.36 12.40 -3.66
CA LEU A 114 6.68 11.49 -4.75
C LEU A 114 6.61 12.16 -6.13
N GLN A 115 5.69 13.11 -6.30
CA GLN A 115 5.62 13.93 -7.53
C GLN A 115 6.85 14.82 -7.67
N GLU A 116 7.25 15.51 -6.61
CA GLU A 116 8.44 16.36 -6.59
C GLU A 116 9.74 15.55 -6.82
N ALA A 117 9.78 14.32 -6.33
CA ALA A 117 10.89 13.40 -6.53
C ALA A 117 10.94 12.77 -7.94
N GLY A 118 10.00 13.09 -8.83
CA GLY A 118 9.92 12.50 -10.18
C GLY A 118 9.34 11.08 -10.22
N CYS A 119 8.82 10.57 -9.11
CA CYS A 119 8.20 9.24 -8.96
C CYS A 119 6.67 9.27 -9.14
N GLY A 120 6.16 10.32 -9.80
CA GLY A 120 4.75 10.70 -9.80
C GLY A 120 3.81 9.75 -10.52
N LYS A 121 4.29 8.92 -11.46
CA LYS A 121 3.38 8.20 -12.35
C LYS A 121 2.60 7.06 -11.67
N TYR A 122 3.26 6.26 -10.84
CA TYR A 122 2.66 5.07 -10.19
C TYR A 122 2.72 5.16 -8.67
N MET A 123 3.85 5.56 -8.08
CA MET A 123 4.02 5.63 -6.64
C MET A 123 3.17 6.74 -6.01
N ALA A 124 3.08 7.93 -6.63
CA ALA A 124 2.29 9.03 -6.08
C ALA A 124 0.79 8.70 -5.99
N PRO A 125 0.12 8.17 -7.04
CA PRO A 125 -1.26 7.72 -6.88
C PRO A 125 -1.37 6.51 -5.92
N ALA A 126 -0.40 5.59 -5.86
CA ALA A 126 -0.44 4.51 -4.87
C ALA A 126 -0.47 5.09 -3.44
N ALA A 127 0.39 6.05 -3.12
CA ALA A 127 0.39 6.75 -1.84
C ALA A 127 -0.92 7.50 -1.58
N LEU A 128 -1.50 8.16 -2.59
CA LEU A 128 -2.73 8.93 -2.44
C LEU A 128 -3.95 8.08 -2.14
N TYR A 129 -4.05 6.90 -2.76
CA TYR A 129 -5.31 6.13 -2.78
C TYR A 129 -5.33 4.90 -1.87
N HIS A 130 -4.22 4.49 -1.23
CA HIS A 130 -4.15 3.24 -0.46
C HIS A 130 -5.16 3.13 0.70
N HIS A 131 -5.64 4.24 1.24
CA HIS A 131 -6.69 4.28 2.26
C HIS A 131 -8.10 4.57 1.70
N ARG A 132 -8.24 4.72 0.37
CA ARG A 132 -9.57 4.84 -0.24
C ARG A 132 -10.22 3.48 -0.37
N PHE A 133 -11.51 3.42 -0.07
CA PHE A 133 -12.26 2.18 -0.24
C PHE A 133 -12.40 1.82 -1.73
N TYR A 134 -12.40 0.53 -2.01
CA TYR A 134 -12.54 -0.01 -3.37
C TYR A 134 -13.76 0.56 -4.10
N ASN A 135 -14.92 0.65 -3.43
CA ASN A 135 -16.16 1.19 -3.98
C ASN A 135 -16.19 2.74 -4.09
N GLY A 136 -15.15 3.44 -3.64
CA GLY A 136 -15.06 4.90 -3.66
C GLY A 136 -15.89 5.62 -2.60
N GLN A 137 -16.68 4.92 -1.78
CA GLN A 137 -17.61 5.52 -0.83
C GLN A 137 -17.08 5.68 0.59
N GLY A 138 -15.78 5.51 0.81
CA GLY A 138 -15.18 5.63 2.13
C GLY A 138 -13.68 5.81 2.09
N GLY A 139 -13.07 5.83 3.29
CA GLY A 139 -11.64 6.07 3.44
C GLY A 139 -11.24 7.54 3.25
N TYR A 140 -9.95 7.77 3.10
CA TYR A 140 -9.37 9.11 2.96
C TYR A 140 -8.18 9.09 1.97
N PRO A 141 -7.80 10.27 1.40
CA PRO A 141 -8.50 11.54 1.42
C PRO A 141 -9.83 11.47 0.64
N LYS A 142 -10.81 12.35 0.97
CA LYS A 142 -12.17 12.26 0.40
C LYS A 142 -12.29 12.93 -0.98
N ASP A 143 -11.84 14.15 -1.10
CA ASP A 143 -12.07 15.01 -2.27
C ASP A 143 -10.93 14.89 -3.28
N VAL A 144 -10.77 13.69 -3.86
CA VAL A 144 -9.75 13.38 -4.86
C VAL A 144 -10.38 12.79 -6.11
N PRO A 145 -9.79 13.01 -7.31
CA PRO A 145 -10.24 12.36 -8.55
C PRO A 145 -10.27 10.85 -8.43
N PRO A 146 -10.93 10.13 -9.35
CA PRO A 146 -10.83 8.66 -9.42
C PRO A 146 -9.38 8.19 -9.56
N CYS A 147 -9.06 7.04 -8.93
CA CYS A 147 -7.74 6.43 -9.06
C CYS A 147 -7.44 6.10 -10.53
N PRO A 148 -6.26 6.45 -11.05
CA PRO A 148 -5.87 6.12 -12.41
C PRO A 148 -5.90 4.60 -12.67
N PRO A 149 -6.48 4.15 -13.79
CA PRO A 149 -6.64 2.73 -14.08
C PRO A 149 -5.30 1.97 -14.20
N GLU A 150 -4.23 2.67 -14.62
CA GLU A 150 -2.89 2.10 -14.79
C GLU A 150 -2.20 1.71 -13.48
N VAL A 151 -2.76 2.08 -12.33
CA VAL A 151 -2.22 1.75 -11.00
C VAL A 151 -3.26 1.13 -10.08
N LYS A 152 -4.53 1.13 -10.51
CA LYS A 152 -5.67 0.74 -9.64
C LYS A 152 -5.51 -0.63 -9.01
N VAL A 153 -5.05 -1.64 -9.75
CA VAL A 153 -4.87 -3.00 -9.20
C VAL A 153 -3.75 -3.05 -8.14
N ILE A 154 -2.71 -2.21 -8.28
CA ILE A 154 -1.68 -2.08 -7.23
C ILE A 154 -2.30 -1.43 -5.98
N VAL A 155 -3.07 -0.36 -6.12
CA VAL A 155 -3.76 0.29 -5.00
C VAL A 155 -4.68 -0.70 -4.27
N ASP A 156 -5.40 -1.54 -5.01
CA ASP A 156 -6.28 -2.56 -4.46
C ASP A 156 -5.50 -3.62 -3.65
N ALA A 157 -4.37 -4.09 -4.17
CA ALA A 157 -3.49 -5.02 -3.47
C ALA A 157 -2.82 -4.35 -2.26
N LEU A 158 -2.34 -3.12 -2.43
CA LEU A 158 -1.69 -2.32 -1.38
C LEU A 158 -2.62 -2.07 -0.19
N SER A 159 -3.89 -1.74 -0.43
CA SER A 159 -4.87 -1.55 0.65
C SER A 159 -5.08 -2.80 1.50
N VAL A 160 -5.01 -3.98 0.88
CA VAL A 160 -5.06 -5.27 1.58
C VAL A 160 -3.74 -5.53 2.33
N ALA A 161 -2.59 -5.33 1.67
CA ALA A 161 -1.26 -5.54 2.25
C ALA A 161 -1.03 -4.66 3.50
N ASP A 162 -1.35 -3.37 3.41
CA ASP A 162 -1.28 -2.42 4.52
C ASP A 162 -2.15 -2.87 5.70
N SER A 163 -3.38 -3.32 5.43
CA SER A 163 -4.29 -3.79 6.48
C SER A 163 -3.82 -5.09 7.14
N LEU A 164 -3.19 -5.99 6.38
CA LEU A 164 -2.62 -7.24 6.91
C LEU A 164 -1.45 -6.93 7.85
N ASP A 165 -0.47 -6.18 7.39
CA ASP A 165 0.71 -5.86 8.20
C ASP A 165 0.32 -5.05 9.45
N ALA A 166 -0.51 -4.01 9.26
CA ALA A 166 -0.97 -3.17 10.36
C ALA A 166 -1.69 -3.95 11.47
N ALA A 167 -2.31 -5.08 11.17
CA ALA A 167 -3.06 -5.88 12.13
C ALA A 167 -2.24 -7.05 12.72
N THR A 168 -1.12 -7.44 12.09
CA THR A 168 -0.18 -8.45 12.59
C THR A 168 1.01 -7.84 13.33
N ASP A 169 1.25 -6.53 13.21
CA ASP A 169 2.38 -5.86 13.83
C ASP A 169 2.26 -5.79 15.36
N ASN A 170 3.15 -6.53 16.04
CA ASN A 170 3.29 -6.53 17.49
C ASN A 170 4.29 -5.48 18.01
N ILE A 171 5.08 -4.86 17.15
CA ILE A 171 6.25 -4.06 17.52
C ILE A 171 5.97 -2.57 17.37
N GLY A 172 5.32 -2.17 16.28
CA GLY A 172 5.07 -0.76 15.96
C GLY A 172 3.83 -0.17 16.63
N ARG A 173 2.95 -1.01 17.21
CA ARG A 173 1.68 -0.60 17.82
C ARG A 173 1.51 -1.16 19.22
N CYS A 174 2.22 -0.59 20.19
CA CYS A 174 2.23 -1.04 21.59
C CYS A 174 0.84 -1.11 22.28
N TYR A 175 -0.20 -0.55 21.67
CA TYR A 175 -1.57 -0.53 22.18
C TYR A 175 -2.51 -1.56 21.54
N GLN A 176 -2.02 -2.36 20.59
CA GLN A 176 -2.85 -3.34 19.89
C GLN A 176 -2.14 -4.72 19.87
N MET A 177 -2.84 -5.75 20.36
CA MET A 177 -2.35 -7.12 20.20
C MET A 177 -2.51 -7.56 18.74
N ALA A 178 -1.49 -8.25 18.18
CA ALA A 178 -1.59 -8.85 16.86
C ALA A 178 -2.80 -9.77 16.76
N LYS A 179 -3.52 -9.64 15.67
CA LYS A 179 -4.64 -10.54 15.38
C LYS A 179 -4.13 -11.82 14.70
N PRO A 180 -4.73 -12.97 14.99
CA PRO A 180 -4.44 -14.18 14.22
C PRO A 180 -4.75 -13.96 12.72
N PHE A 181 -3.88 -14.42 11.83
CA PHE A 181 -4.04 -14.27 10.38
C PHE A 181 -5.41 -14.71 9.87
N ARG A 182 -5.94 -15.83 10.39
CA ARG A 182 -7.29 -16.32 10.05
C ARG A 182 -8.40 -15.32 10.38
N THR A 183 -8.29 -14.59 11.46
CA THR A 183 -9.25 -13.53 11.84
C THR A 183 -9.21 -12.39 10.82
N LEU A 184 -8.02 -12.00 10.41
CA LEU A 184 -7.83 -10.94 9.41
C LEU A 184 -8.41 -11.32 8.06
N VAL A 185 -8.20 -12.55 7.60
CA VAL A 185 -8.82 -13.05 6.37
C VAL A 185 -10.35 -12.98 6.47
N GLY A 186 -10.94 -13.29 7.62
CA GLY A 186 -12.37 -13.13 7.87
C GLY A 186 -12.83 -11.67 7.74
N GLU A 187 -12.07 -10.72 8.30
CA GLU A 187 -12.36 -9.28 8.21
C GLU A 187 -12.25 -8.75 6.78
N LEU A 188 -11.23 -9.21 6.01
CA LEU A 188 -11.09 -8.88 4.59
C LEU A 188 -12.30 -9.34 3.79
N LYS A 189 -12.73 -10.60 4.00
CA LYS A 189 -13.91 -11.18 3.32
C LYS A 189 -15.19 -10.46 3.67
N ALA A 190 -15.38 -10.05 4.93
CA ALA A 190 -16.55 -9.30 5.37
C ALA A 190 -16.67 -7.91 4.71
N GLN A 191 -15.55 -7.32 4.28
CA GLN A 191 -15.48 -6.00 3.63
C GLN A 191 -15.21 -6.09 2.12
N CYS A 192 -15.31 -7.29 1.54
CA CYS A 192 -15.14 -7.54 0.11
C CYS A 192 -16.17 -6.74 -0.71
N GLY A 193 -15.73 -6.09 -1.78
CA GLY A 193 -16.56 -5.25 -2.63
C GLY A 193 -16.91 -3.87 -2.06
N THR A 194 -16.62 -3.63 -0.78
CA THR A 194 -16.77 -2.31 -0.15
C THR A 194 -15.40 -1.65 0.06
N ARG A 195 -14.65 -2.09 1.05
CA ARG A 195 -13.31 -1.58 1.33
C ARG A 195 -12.25 -2.23 0.44
N TYR A 196 -12.34 -3.54 0.22
CA TYR A 196 -11.33 -4.32 -0.50
C TYR A 196 -11.83 -4.86 -1.83
N ALA A 197 -10.94 -4.91 -2.81
CA ALA A 197 -11.22 -5.41 -4.14
C ALA A 197 -11.51 -6.92 -4.14
N PRO A 198 -12.64 -7.37 -4.75
CA PRO A 198 -13.00 -8.78 -4.77
C PRO A 198 -11.93 -9.71 -5.35
N LYS A 199 -11.23 -9.26 -6.40
CA LYS A 199 -10.17 -10.05 -7.06
C LYS A 199 -8.97 -10.30 -6.14
N VAL A 200 -8.61 -9.33 -5.29
CA VAL A 200 -7.54 -9.48 -4.30
C VAL A 200 -8.00 -10.33 -3.13
N VAL A 201 -9.22 -10.11 -2.62
CA VAL A 201 -9.77 -10.89 -1.51
C VAL A 201 -9.93 -12.36 -1.87
N ALA A 202 -10.29 -12.68 -3.12
CA ALA A 202 -10.42 -14.06 -3.60
C ALA A 202 -9.11 -14.87 -3.51
N LEU A 203 -7.94 -14.23 -3.50
CA LEU A 203 -6.65 -14.92 -3.32
C LEU A 203 -6.56 -15.66 -1.97
N PHE A 204 -7.28 -15.19 -0.96
CA PHE A 204 -7.31 -15.79 0.38
C PHE A 204 -8.27 -17.00 0.50
N ASP A 205 -8.84 -17.47 -0.60
CA ASP A 205 -9.50 -18.77 -0.69
C ASP A 205 -8.48 -19.90 -0.93
N ASP A 206 -7.30 -19.56 -1.42
CA ASP A 206 -6.18 -20.46 -1.60
C ASP A 206 -5.43 -20.67 -0.27
N LYS A 207 -5.50 -21.89 0.27
CA LYS A 207 -4.89 -22.23 1.56
C LYS A 207 -3.36 -22.26 1.52
N ASP A 208 -2.79 -22.67 0.39
CA ASP A 208 -1.34 -22.74 0.22
C ASP A 208 -0.78 -21.30 0.15
N PHE A 209 -1.41 -20.43 -0.59
CA PHE A 209 -1.05 -19.01 -0.61
C PHE A 209 -1.22 -18.34 0.77
N CYS A 210 -2.29 -18.66 1.50
CA CYS A 210 -2.45 -18.18 2.88
C CYS A 210 -1.32 -18.67 3.80
N ALA A 211 -0.83 -19.89 3.61
CA ALA A 211 0.28 -20.44 4.40
C ALA A 211 1.63 -19.80 4.05
N GLU A 212 1.81 -19.34 2.81
CA GLU A 212 3.00 -18.59 2.38
C GLU A 212 3.05 -17.17 3.00
N LEU A 213 1.89 -16.58 3.30
CA LEU A 213 1.78 -15.22 3.84
C LEU A 213 1.74 -15.18 5.37
N ALA A 214 1.49 -16.30 6.04
CA ALA A 214 1.32 -16.39 7.51
C ALA A 214 2.65 -16.62 8.23
#